data_0dc92f5debda56178b3bfd5082d0a209
#
_entry.id   0dc92f5debda56178b3bfd5082d0a209
#
_cell.length_a   1.000
_cell.length_b   1.000
_cell.length_c   1.000
_cell.angle_alpha   90.00
_cell.angle_beta   90.00
_cell.angle_gamma   90.00
#
_symmetry.space_group_name_H-M   'P 1'
#
loop_
_entity.id
_entity.type
_entity.pdbx_description
1 polymer ?
#
loop_
_entity_poly.entity_id
_entity_poly.type
_entity_poly.pdbx_seq_one_letter_code
_entity_poly.pdbx_strand_id
1 'polypeptide(L)'
;MNQRALANTTVQLMLLLLCLMLSEGCSSDSVENYPDRPISIICPWSVGGATDRTSRQLAVFLEQELGVPVNVINATGGRGVTGHSRGLKARPDGYTLAIITGELNMLHWQDLTTISSRDAIPIMSLVDGAAAIFVKDDSPFHNMQELLDYAKQNPGKLTATGTASGGIWHLALAGWLDFSGLKADDIKWIPMNGAGPSLQELASGGVDLVCCSLPEAKTLYDSGQVRCLGVMAEEPLPEFKEVPTFLSQGMNWNISGWNGLALPLETPQPIVEKVSQAVKKITSGESVMQGKTFPEFMRAAGLSTRYRADDQFAQFLKSNDKTLGKLLTSDAFRQMSSRGTGPLVFPGLLAAAIGVILGCLAFQKKVPALAPDVSSDTVTSRGVVNTVLVLLGVVAYLLFAEKVGFLLTAGAILFLLLWKFGTRWWMSALITVLFIPGIYTLFAQLLRVPLPRGIWGW
;
A
#
# COMPACT_ATOMS: atom_id res chain seq x y z
N MET A 1 -37.84 30.88 49.41
CA MET A 1 -37.49 29.87 48.42
C MET A 1 -36.44 30.41 47.48
N ASN A 2 -35.26 29.83 47.45
CA ASN A 2 -34.00 30.45 46.95
C ASN A 2 -33.96 30.52 45.44
N GLN A 3 -33.94 31.67 44.80
CA GLN A 3 -33.85 31.88 43.34
C GLN A 3 -32.67 31.14 42.70
N ARG A 4 -31.59 30.90 43.43
CA ARG A 4 -30.43 30.11 42.98
C ARG A 4 -30.73 28.62 42.85
N ALA A 5 -31.64 28.07 43.68
CA ALA A 5 -32.02 26.66 43.58
C ALA A 5 -32.91 26.40 42.35
N LEU A 6 -33.81 27.32 42.00
CA LEU A 6 -34.64 27.24 40.79
C LEU A 6 -33.79 27.33 39.51
N ALA A 7 -32.81 28.23 39.46
CA ALA A 7 -31.92 28.36 38.28
C ALA A 7 -31.07 27.12 38.05
N ASN A 8 -30.55 26.46 39.08
CA ASN A 8 -29.78 25.23 38.96
C ASN A 8 -30.64 24.04 38.47
N THR A 9 -31.90 23.95 38.93
CA THR A 9 -32.83 22.89 38.50
C THR A 9 -33.21 23.08 37.03
N THR A 10 -33.40 24.32 36.58
CA THR A 10 -33.74 24.63 35.17
C THR A 10 -32.57 24.30 34.23
N VAL A 11 -31.32 24.60 34.62
CA VAL A 11 -30.11 24.26 33.86
C VAL A 11 -29.88 22.76 33.81
N GLN A 12 -30.09 22.02 34.90
CA GLN A 12 -30.03 20.58 34.92
C GLN A 12 -31.10 19.90 34.02
N LEU A 13 -32.33 20.44 34.04
CA LEU A 13 -33.37 19.93 33.14
C LEU A 13 -33.06 20.21 31.67
N MET A 14 -32.51 21.40 31.36
CA MET A 14 -32.07 21.75 30.01
C MET A 14 -30.91 20.85 29.50
N LEU A 15 -29.94 20.56 30.37
CA LEU A 15 -28.84 19.62 30.05
C LEU A 15 -29.35 18.18 29.85
N LEU A 16 -30.31 17.74 30.66
CA LEU A 16 -30.94 16.44 30.51
C LEU A 16 -31.77 16.32 29.20
N LEU A 17 -32.52 17.37 28.87
CA LEU A 17 -33.24 17.47 27.59
C LEU A 17 -32.30 17.54 26.40
N LEU A 18 -31.17 18.24 26.51
CA LEU A 18 -30.14 18.31 25.47
C LEU A 18 -29.47 16.92 25.27
N CYS A 19 -29.17 16.20 26.36
CA CYS A 19 -28.66 14.83 26.30
C CYS A 19 -29.69 13.85 25.70
N LEU A 20 -30.98 14.00 26.00
CA LEU A 20 -32.04 13.21 25.39
C LEU A 20 -32.23 13.50 23.91
N MET A 21 -32.10 14.77 23.48
CA MET A 21 -32.15 15.13 22.04
C MET A 21 -30.90 14.69 21.27
N LEU A 22 -29.75 14.50 21.94
CA LEU A 22 -28.53 13.99 21.33
C LEU A 22 -28.49 12.46 21.25
N SER A 23 -29.35 11.74 21.97
CA SER A 23 -29.44 10.28 21.95
C SER A 23 -30.36 9.70 20.87
N GLU A 24 -31.19 10.51 20.19
CA GLU A 24 -32.06 10.04 19.10
C GLU A 24 -31.43 10.06 17.70
N GLY A 25 -30.09 10.22 17.60
CA GLY A 25 -29.35 10.38 16.34
C GLY A 25 -28.71 9.12 15.75
N CYS A 26 -28.99 7.89 16.25
CA CYS A 26 -28.65 6.65 15.57
C CYS A 26 -29.91 6.05 14.94
N SER A 27 -30.27 6.51 13.75
CA SER A 27 -31.43 6.03 13.02
C SER A 27 -31.31 4.56 12.63
N SER A 28 -32.16 3.71 13.16
CA SER A 28 -32.41 2.34 12.67
C SER A 28 -32.84 2.30 11.20
N ASP A 29 -33.39 3.39 10.68
CA ASP A 29 -33.82 3.55 9.28
C ASP A 29 -32.70 3.38 8.25
N SER A 30 -31.44 3.66 8.62
CA SER A 30 -30.30 3.54 7.70
C SER A 30 -29.90 2.10 7.41
N VAL A 31 -30.24 1.16 8.27
CA VAL A 31 -29.88 -0.27 8.11
C VAL A 31 -30.91 -0.99 7.24
N GLU A 32 -32.20 -0.65 7.36
CA GLU A 32 -33.30 -1.27 6.57
C GLU A 32 -33.17 -0.93 5.08
N ASN A 33 -32.73 0.28 4.73
CA ASN A 33 -32.59 0.75 3.35
C ASN A 33 -31.19 0.54 2.75
N TYR A 34 -30.27 -0.11 3.47
CA TYR A 34 -28.93 -0.38 2.95
C TYR A 34 -28.96 -1.35 1.75
N PRO A 35 -28.20 -1.10 0.65
CA PRO A 35 -27.51 0.15 0.31
C PRO A 35 -28.43 1.11 -0.47
N ASP A 36 -28.33 2.42 -0.21
CA ASP A 36 -29.07 3.49 -0.90
C ASP A 36 -28.16 4.45 -1.67
N ARG A 37 -26.86 4.25 -1.61
CA ARG A 37 -25.82 5.09 -2.23
C ARG A 37 -24.62 4.25 -2.67
N PRO A 38 -23.69 4.83 -3.49
CA PRO A 38 -22.52 4.12 -4.00
C PRO A 38 -21.63 3.52 -2.90
N ILE A 39 -21.14 2.30 -3.14
CA ILE A 39 -20.21 1.57 -2.30
C ILE A 39 -18.80 1.72 -2.85
N SER A 40 -17.79 1.79 -1.98
CA SER A 40 -16.37 1.81 -2.34
C SER A 40 -15.68 0.53 -1.89
N ILE A 41 -14.93 -0.10 -2.78
CA ILE A 41 -14.00 -1.19 -2.46
C ILE A 41 -12.59 -0.61 -2.38
N ILE A 42 -11.94 -0.71 -1.23
CA ILE A 42 -10.54 -0.29 -1.08
C ILE A 42 -9.63 -1.45 -1.46
N CYS A 43 -8.83 -1.26 -2.51
CA CYS A 43 -7.80 -2.18 -2.97
C CYS A 43 -6.42 -1.70 -2.48
N PRO A 44 -5.65 -2.50 -1.71
CA PRO A 44 -4.38 -2.06 -1.12
C PRO A 44 -3.21 -2.02 -2.10
N TRP A 45 -3.40 -2.45 -3.34
CA TRP A 45 -2.34 -2.60 -4.35
C TRP A 45 -2.61 -1.80 -5.63
N SER A 46 -1.56 -1.67 -6.44
CA SER A 46 -1.60 -0.91 -7.70
C SER A 46 -2.52 -1.55 -8.74
N VAL A 47 -2.97 -0.72 -9.66
CA VAL A 47 -3.77 -1.13 -10.83
C VAL A 47 -3.04 -2.22 -11.64
N GLY A 48 -3.79 -3.20 -12.14
CA GLY A 48 -3.31 -4.26 -13.05
C GLY A 48 -2.85 -5.54 -12.36
N GLY A 49 -2.60 -5.55 -11.04
CA GLY A 49 -2.30 -6.77 -10.27
C GLY A 49 -3.53 -7.65 -10.06
N ALA A 50 -3.33 -8.88 -9.57
CA ALA A 50 -4.43 -9.83 -9.31
C ALA A 50 -5.48 -9.26 -8.36
N THR A 51 -5.05 -8.56 -7.30
CA THR A 51 -5.95 -7.95 -6.31
C THR A 51 -6.82 -6.87 -6.93
N ASP A 52 -6.27 -6.01 -7.80
CA ASP A 52 -7.03 -4.96 -8.49
C ASP A 52 -8.04 -5.57 -9.47
N ARG A 53 -7.62 -6.56 -10.26
CA ARG A 53 -8.51 -7.26 -11.21
C ARG A 53 -9.64 -7.98 -10.50
N THR A 54 -9.35 -8.67 -9.38
CA THR A 54 -10.36 -9.31 -8.52
C THR A 54 -11.35 -8.28 -7.98
N SER A 55 -10.83 -7.14 -7.47
CA SER A 55 -11.66 -6.06 -6.91
C SER A 55 -12.62 -5.49 -7.94
N ARG A 56 -12.14 -5.21 -9.16
CA ARG A 56 -12.95 -4.64 -10.24
C ARG A 56 -13.99 -5.63 -10.75
N GLN A 57 -13.60 -6.91 -10.90
CA GLN A 57 -14.54 -7.92 -11.31
C GLN A 57 -15.63 -8.13 -10.26
N LEU A 58 -15.27 -8.19 -8.96
CA LEU A 58 -16.24 -8.29 -7.86
C LEU A 58 -17.16 -7.07 -7.81
N ALA A 59 -16.61 -5.85 -8.01
CA ALA A 59 -17.39 -4.61 -8.00
C ALA A 59 -18.54 -4.63 -9.01
N VAL A 60 -18.27 -5.09 -10.24
CA VAL A 60 -19.27 -5.17 -11.32
C VAL A 60 -20.41 -6.12 -10.95
N PHE A 61 -20.10 -7.27 -10.34
CA PHE A 61 -21.13 -8.20 -9.89
C PHE A 61 -21.89 -7.70 -8.66
N LEU A 62 -21.20 -7.05 -7.71
CA LEU A 62 -21.84 -6.45 -6.54
C LEU A 62 -22.79 -5.30 -6.93
N GLU A 63 -22.43 -4.51 -7.94
CA GLU A 63 -23.31 -3.48 -8.48
C GLU A 63 -24.63 -4.08 -8.99
N GLN A 64 -24.57 -5.21 -9.71
CA GLN A 64 -25.76 -5.93 -10.16
C GLN A 64 -26.58 -6.48 -8.99
N GLU A 65 -25.93 -7.11 -7.99
CA GLU A 65 -26.64 -7.76 -6.88
C GLU A 65 -27.21 -6.77 -5.85
N LEU A 66 -26.54 -5.64 -5.63
CA LEU A 66 -26.92 -4.65 -4.62
C LEU A 66 -27.71 -3.46 -5.19
N GLY A 67 -27.73 -3.27 -6.53
CA GLY A 67 -28.49 -2.23 -7.20
C GLY A 67 -27.94 -0.81 -7.04
N VAL A 68 -26.71 -0.65 -6.57
CA VAL A 68 -26.03 0.64 -6.42
C VAL A 68 -24.63 0.59 -7.05
N PRO A 69 -24.07 1.72 -7.53
CA PRO A 69 -22.72 1.75 -8.07
C PRO A 69 -21.67 1.27 -7.07
N VAL A 70 -20.71 0.45 -7.56
CA VAL A 70 -19.60 -0.05 -6.74
C VAL A 70 -18.27 0.36 -7.35
N ASN A 71 -17.52 1.22 -6.66
CA ASN A 71 -16.29 1.82 -7.15
C ASN A 71 -15.05 1.19 -6.50
N VAL A 72 -13.99 0.93 -7.27
CA VAL A 72 -12.71 0.45 -6.75
C VAL A 72 -11.73 1.60 -6.60
N ILE A 73 -11.16 1.74 -5.40
CA ILE A 73 -10.18 2.77 -5.06
C ILE A 73 -8.86 2.08 -4.69
N ASN A 74 -7.82 2.29 -5.49
CA ASN A 74 -6.49 1.79 -5.18
C ASN A 74 -5.82 2.72 -4.15
N ALA A 75 -5.50 2.19 -2.96
CA ALA A 75 -4.87 2.90 -1.86
C ALA A 75 -3.53 2.22 -1.51
N THR A 76 -2.50 2.53 -2.26
CA THR A 76 -1.18 1.91 -2.16
C THR A 76 -0.28 2.60 -1.12
N GLY A 77 0.80 1.92 -0.71
CA GLY A 77 1.84 2.47 0.15
C GLY A 77 1.98 1.75 1.50
N GLY A 78 3.13 1.97 2.15
CA GLY A 78 3.42 1.38 3.45
C GLY A 78 3.37 -0.15 3.48
N ARG A 79 3.75 -0.83 2.40
CA ARG A 79 3.65 -2.31 2.28
C ARG A 79 2.21 -2.84 2.38
N GLY A 80 1.22 -2.05 1.97
CA GLY A 80 -0.20 -2.37 2.09
C GLY A 80 -0.88 -1.76 3.33
N VAL A 81 -0.14 -1.18 4.28
CA VAL A 81 -0.70 -0.53 5.48
C VAL A 81 -1.75 0.51 5.11
N THR A 82 -1.46 1.36 4.10
CA THR A 82 -2.38 2.43 3.70
C THR A 82 -3.75 1.91 3.29
N GLY A 83 -3.78 0.91 2.41
CA GLY A 83 -5.04 0.37 1.89
C GLY A 83 -5.80 -0.43 2.95
N HIS A 84 -5.13 -1.34 3.66
CA HIS A 84 -5.76 -2.11 4.74
C HIS A 84 -6.29 -1.19 5.84
N SER A 85 -5.51 -0.16 6.26
CA SER A 85 -5.98 0.82 7.25
C SER A 85 -7.20 1.59 6.77
N ARG A 86 -7.16 2.07 5.52
CA ARG A 86 -8.24 2.86 4.94
C ARG A 86 -9.53 2.05 4.84
N GLY A 87 -9.42 0.76 4.47
CA GLY A 87 -10.58 -0.13 4.38
C GLY A 87 -11.13 -0.52 5.75
N LEU A 88 -10.28 -1.03 6.64
CA LEU A 88 -10.71 -1.61 7.92
C LEU A 88 -11.05 -0.57 9.01
N LYS A 89 -10.49 0.65 8.92
CA LYS A 89 -10.82 1.77 9.82
C LYS A 89 -11.86 2.73 9.25
N ALA A 90 -12.49 2.37 8.14
CA ALA A 90 -13.59 3.14 7.58
C ALA A 90 -14.81 3.11 8.53
N ARG A 91 -15.79 3.98 8.28
CA ARG A 91 -17.06 3.91 9.01
C ARG A 91 -17.70 2.53 8.81
N PRO A 92 -18.19 1.90 9.89
CA PRO A 92 -18.78 0.56 9.83
C PRO A 92 -20.23 0.62 9.34
N ASP A 93 -20.49 1.38 8.27
CA ASP A 93 -21.82 1.63 7.70
C ASP A 93 -22.07 0.79 6.41
N GLY A 94 -21.14 -0.09 6.04
CA GLY A 94 -21.24 -0.96 4.88
C GLY A 94 -20.87 -0.30 3.55
N TYR A 95 -20.66 1.01 3.47
CA TYR A 95 -20.33 1.71 2.22
C TYR A 95 -18.85 1.72 1.88
N THR A 96 -18.02 1.17 2.75
CA THR A 96 -16.62 0.89 2.48
C THR A 96 -16.32 -0.57 2.73
N LEU A 97 -16.02 -1.31 1.67
CA LEU A 97 -15.55 -2.69 1.71
C LEU A 97 -14.04 -2.70 1.59
N ALA A 98 -13.37 -3.64 2.25
CA ALA A 98 -11.93 -3.80 2.20
C ALA A 98 -11.55 -5.08 1.45
N ILE A 99 -10.73 -4.98 0.43
CA ILE A 99 -9.97 -6.14 -0.01
C ILE A 99 -8.77 -6.31 0.93
N ILE A 100 -8.71 -7.46 1.57
CA ILE A 100 -7.61 -7.86 2.44
C ILE A 100 -6.75 -8.89 1.74
N THR A 101 -5.44 -8.87 2.01
CA THR A 101 -4.45 -9.77 1.38
C THR A 101 -3.57 -10.41 2.44
N GLY A 102 -2.72 -11.34 2.02
CA GLY A 102 -1.80 -12.05 2.92
C GLY A 102 -0.95 -11.14 3.80
N GLU A 103 -0.66 -9.93 3.31
CA GLU A 103 0.11 -8.94 4.04
C GLU A 103 -0.57 -8.49 5.34
N LEU A 104 -1.90 -8.46 5.40
CA LEU A 104 -2.61 -8.10 6.63
C LEU A 104 -2.19 -8.99 7.82
N ASN A 105 -1.94 -10.27 7.55
CA ASN A 105 -1.43 -11.23 8.54
C ASN A 105 0.09 -11.14 8.78
N MET A 106 0.77 -10.21 8.14
CA MET A 106 2.22 -10.02 8.23
C MET A 106 2.62 -8.69 8.86
N LEU A 107 1.82 -7.65 8.65
CA LEU A 107 2.17 -6.27 8.97
C LEU A 107 2.47 -6.05 10.46
N HIS A 108 1.68 -6.64 11.35
CA HIS A 108 1.88 -6.50 12.81
C HIS A 108 3.09 -7.29 13.31
N TRP A 109 3.47 -8.40 12.66
CA TRP A 109 4.71 -9.13 12.96
C TRP A 109 5.97 -8.37 12.51
N GLN A 110 5.81 -7.40 11.63
CA GLN A 110 6.88 -6.54 11.10
C GLN A 110 6.90 -5.16 11.77
N ASP A 111 6.12 -4.95 12.83
CA ASP A 111 5.98 -3.68 13.57
C ASP A 111 5.60 -2.47 12.68
N LEU A 112 4.89 -2.73 11.56
CA LEU A 112 4.49 -1.67 10.62
C LEU A 112 3.18 -1.00 10.99
N THR A 113 2.32 -1.73 11.69
CA THR A 113 1.01 -1.26 12.15
C THR A 113 0.47 -2.19 13.23
N THR A 114 -0.52 -1.70 13.97
CA THR A 114 -1.29 -2.53 14.92
C THR A 114 -2.47 -3.23 14.28
N ILE A 115 -2.80 -2.92 12.99
CA ILE A 115 -3.91 -3.55 12.29
C ILE A 115 -3.57 -4.99 11.93
N SER A 116 -4.53 -5.86 12.14
CA SER A 116 -4.46 -7.29 11.83
C SER A 116 -5.80 -7.79 11.31
N SER A 117 -5.89 -9.07 10.99
CA SER A 117 -7.16 -9.71 10.63
C SER A 117 -8.21 -9.70 11.75
N ARG A 118 -7.84 -9.34 12.99
CA ARG A 118 -8.79 -9.17 14.10
C ARG A 118 -9.63 -7.90 14.00
N ASP A 119 -9.21 -6.94 13.18
CA ASP A 119 -9.91 -5.68 12.93
C ASP A 119 -10.88 -5.77 11.74
N ALA A 120 -11.12 -6.98 11.25
CA ALA A 120 -11.92 -7.27 10.07
C ALA A 120 -13.05 -8.24 10.37
N ILE A 121 -14.22 -8.02 9.77
CA ILE A 121 -15.25 -9.05 9.58
C ILE A 121 -14.96 -9.71 8.22
N PRO A 122 -14.43 -10.94 8.19
CA PRO A 122 -14.14 -11.62 6.93
C PRO A 122 -15.45 -12.07 6.27
N ILE A 123 -15.60 -11.76 4.98
CA ILE A 123 -16.77 -12.14 4.20
C ILE A 123 -16.48 -13.36 3.32
N MET A 124 -15.45 -13.26 2.47
CA MET A 124 -15.13 -14.32 1.52
C MET A 124 -13.65 -14.25 1.10
N SER A 125 -12.95 -15.37 1.17
CA SER A 125 -11.70 -15.57 0.44
C SER A 125 -12.02 -15.71 -1.05
N LEU A 126 -11.30 -15.02 -1.92
CA LEU A 126 -11.59 -14.96 -3.34
C LEU A 126 -10.53 -15.66 -4.18
N VAL A 127 -9.27 -15.34 -3.96
CA VAL A 127 -8.13 -15.87 -4.72
C VAL A 127 -7.12 -16.49 -3.78
N ASP A 128 -6.51 -17.59 -4.23
CA ASP A 128 -5.40 -18.27 -3.57
C ASP A 128 -4.43 -18.70 -4.69
N GLY A 129 -3.37 -17.94 -4.91
CA GLY A 129 -2.45 -18.09 -6.04
C GLY A 129 -1.03 -18.43 -5.60
N ALA A 130 -0.50 -19.54 -6.09
CA ALA A 130 0.89 -19.92 -5.86
C ALA A 130 1.86 -18.88 -6.45
N ALA A 131 2.96 -18.60 -5.73
CA ALA A 131 4.05 -17.78 -6.24
C ALA A 131 4.73 -18.46 -7.43
N ALA A 132 5.27 -17.64 -8.34
CA ALA A 132 6.04 -18.12 -9.49
C ALA A 132 7.19 -17.15 -9.77
N ILE A 133 8.24 -17.65 -10.43
CA ILE A 133 9.40 -16.86 -10.83
C ILE A 133 9.36 -16.62 -12.33
N PHE A 134 9.45 -15.35 -12.70
CA PHE A 134 9.48 -14.91 -14.09
C PHE A 134 10.78 -14.22 -14.42
N VAL A 135 11.24 -14.45 -15.63
CA VAL A 135 12.35 -13.74 -16.27
C VAL A 135 11.88 -13.18 -17.61
N LYS A 136 12.61 -12.22 -18.17
CA LYS A 136 12.37 -11.76 -19.53
C LYS A 136 12.62 -12.91 -20.52
N ASP A 137 11.94 -12.97 -21.66
CA ASP A 137 12.03 -14.10 -22.58
C ASP A 137 13.43 -14.31 -23.15
N ASP A 138 14.20 -13.25 -23.35
CA ASP A 138 15.60 -13.29 -23.80
C ASP A 138 16.60 -13.55 -22.66
N SER A 139 16.14 -13.84 -21.45
CA SER A 139 17.00 -14.20 -20.31
C SER A 139 17.78 -15.50 -20.57
N PRO A 140 19.03 -15.61 -20.08
CA PRO A 140 19.82 -16.83 -20.19
C PRO A 140 19.28 -17.99 -19.34
N PHE A 141 18.33 -17.74 -18.44
CA PHE A 141 17.78 -18.76 -17.55
C PHE A 141 16.56 -19.43 -18.15
N HIS A 142 16.57 -20.77 -18.26
CA HIS A 142 15.50 -21.58 -18.81
C HIS A 142 14.76 -22.41 -17.76
N ASN A 143 15.34 -22.60 -16.57
CA ASN A 143 14.76 -23.34 -15.46
C ASN A 143 15.28 -22.80 -14.12
N MET A 144 14.68 -23.27 -13.02
CA MET A 144 15.03 -22.81 -11.67
C MET A 144 16.43 -23.24 -11.25
N GLN A 145 16.97 -24.34 -11.77
CA GLN A 145 18.31 -24.82 -11.43
C GLN A 145 19.39 -23.90 -12.00
N GLU A 146 19.26 -23.47 -13.25
CA GLU A 146 20.18 -22.50 -13.87
C GLU A 146 20.21 -21.17 -13.12
N LEU A 147 19.04 -20.68 -12.73
CA LEU A 147 18.93 -19.46 -11.90
C LEU A 147 19.61 -19.64 -10.54
N LEU A 148 19.39 -20.77 -9.88
CA LEU A 148 19.98 -21.08 -8.58
C LEU A 148 21.50 -21.17 -8.65
N ASP A 149 22.03 -21.86 -9.65
CA ASP A 149 23.48 -22.04 -9.83
C ASP A 149 24.17 -20.71 -10.15
N TYR A 150 23.52 -19.86 -10.95
CA TYR A 150 24.03 -18.51 -11.21
C TYR A 150 24.02 -17.65 -9.93
N ALA A 151 22.94 -17.67 -9.15
CA ALA A 151 22.84 -16.92 -7.92
C ALA A 151 23.90 -17.36 -6.89
N LYS A 152 24.18 -18.65 -6.79
CA LYS A 152 25.27 -19.21 -5.95
C LYS A 152 26.66 -18.69 -6.34
N GLN A 153 26.93 -18.61 -7.63
CA GLN A 153 28.22 -18.17 -8.16
C GLN A 153 28.38 -16.65 -8.15
N ASN A 154 27.28 -15.90 -8.18
CA ASN A 154 27.24 -14.47 -8.34
C ASN A 154 26.32 -13.80 -7.29
N PRO A 155 26.61 -13.93 -5.99
CA PRO A 155 25.75 -13.41 -4.94
C PRO A 155 25.57 -11.88 -5.06
N GLY A 156 24.31 -11.44 -4.99
CA GLY A 156 23.92 -10.04 -5.07
C GLY A 156 24.07 -9.38 -6.46
N LYS A 157 24.26 -10.14 -7.52
CA LYS A 157 24.28 -9.61 -8.89
C LYS A 157 22.87 -9.47 -9.47
N LEU A 158 22.00 -10.45 -9.23
CA LEU A 158 20.63 -10.42 -9.72
C LEU A 158 19.75 -9.50 -8.90
N THR A 159 18.77 -8.91 -9.59
CA THR A 159 17.73 -8.07 -9.03
C THR A 159 16.36 -8.72 -9.21
N ALA A 160 15.52 -8.66 -8.19
CA ALA A 160 14.16 -9.18 -8.20
C ALA A 160 13.15 -8.16 -7.68
N THR A 161 11.92 -8.27 -8.13
CA THR A 161 10.80 -7.49 -7.61
C THR A 161 9.50 -8.31 -7.62
N GLY A 162 8.37 -7.73 -7.21
CA GLY A 162 7.05 -8.38 -7.18
C GLY A 162 6.08 -7.65 -6.26
N THR A 163 6.55 -7.22 -5.10
CA THR A 163 5.77 -6.45 -4.13
C THR A 163 6.70 -5.59 -3.26
N ALA A 164 6.15 -4.90 -2.28
CA ALA A 164 6.94 -4.19 -1.28
C ALA A 164 7.88 -5.13 -0.51
N SER A 165 8.98 -4.60 0.02
CA SER A 165 9.90 -5.39 0.86
C SER A 165 9.16 -6.01 2.06
N GLY A 166 9.33 -7.31 2.28
CA GLY A 166 8.62 -8.06 3.33
C GLY A 166 7.17 -8.40 2.97
N GLY A 167 6.69 -8.14 1.75
CA GLY A 167 5.42 -8.63 1.25
C GLY A 167 5.48 -10.09 0.81
N ILE A 168 4.32 -10.68 0.47
CA ILE A 168 4.21 -12.13 0.23
C ILE A 168 5.14 -12.65 -0.87
N TRP A 169 5.30 -11.91 -1.97
CA TRP A 169 6.19 -12.31 -3.06
C TRP A 169 7.67 -12.19 -2.71
N HIS A 170 8.04 -11.22 -1.87
CA HIS A 170 9.39 -11.14 -1.32
C HIS A 170 9.68 -12.31 -0.37
N LEU A 171 8.72 -12.69 0.47
CA LEU A 171 8.82 -13.86 1.33
C LEU A 171 8.96 -15.16 0.51
N ALA A 172 8.24 -15.25 -0.59
CA ALA A 172 8.29 -16.41 -1.47
C ALA A 172 9.71 -16.62 -2.03
N LEU A 173 10.31 -15.56 -2.57
CA LEU A 173 11.68 -15.60 -3.08
C LEU A 173 12.70 -15.84 -1.97
N ALA A 174 12.63 -15.07 -0.89
CA ALA A 174 13.60 -15.14 0.21
C ALA A 174 13.57 -16.50 0.91
N GLY A 175 12.38 -17.06 1.11
CA GLY A 175 12.22 -18.39 1.70
C GLY A 175 12.74 -19.50 0.77
N TRP A 176 12.57 -19.38 -0.54
CA TRP A 176 13.18 -20.30 -1.50
C TRP A 176 14.72 -20.21 -1.49
N LEU A 177 15.28 -19.01 -1.40
CA LEU A 177 16.73 -18.82 -1.29
C LEU A 177 17.27 -19.48 0.00
N ASP A 178 16.64 -19.24 1.14
CA ASP A 178 16.98 -19.85 2.43
C ASP A 178 16.87 -21.38 2.38
N PHE A 179 15.77 -21.92 1.84
CA PHE A 179 15.58 -23.34 1.59
C PHE A 179 16.69 -23.94 0.71
N SER A 180 17.22 -23.17 -0.21
CA SER A 180 18.31 -23.57 -1.14
C SER A 180 19.72 -23.35 -0.58
N GLY A 181 19.84 -22.94 0.69
CA GLY A 181 21.09 -22.67 1.38
C GLY A 181 21.77 -21.36 1.00
N LEU A 182 21.01 -20.42 0.41
CA LEU A 182 21.45 -19.07 0.04
C LEU A 182 20.94 -18.04 1.06
N LYS A 183 21.55 -16.86 1.03
CA LYS A 183 21.03 -15.73 1.80
C LYS A 183 19.93 -15.03 1.04
N ALA A 184 18.98 -14.43 1.75
CA ALA A 184 17.87 -13.71 1.15
C ALA A 184 18.29 -12.50 0.27
N ASP A 185 19.51 -11.98 0.46
CA ASP A 185 20.09 -10.87 -0.31
C ASP A 185 21.07 -11.31 -1.43
N ASP A 186 21.24 -12.60 -1.64
CA ASP A 186 22.00 -13.12 -2.79
C ASP A 186 21.27 -12.80 -4.12
N ILE A 187 19.95 -12.54 -4.05
CA ILE A 187 19.20 -11.84 -5.09
C ILE A 187 18.61 -10.57 -4.48
N LYS A 188 18.99 -9.41 -5.01
CA LYS A 188 18.57 -8.10 -4.47
C LYS A 188 17.11 -7.82 -4.72
N TRP A 189 16.33 -7.59 -3.69
CA TRP A 189 14.94 -7.21 -3.82
C TRP A 189 14.76 -5.71 -4.05
N ILE A 190 14.06 -5.35 -5.14
CA ILE A 190 13.66 -3.96 -5.46
C ILE A 190 12.17 -3.82 -5.12
N PRO A 191 11.82 -3.06 -4.08
CA PRO A 191 10.42 -2.96 -3.64
C PRO A 191 9.56 -2.17 -4.63
N MET A 192 8.37 -2.71 -4.94
CA MET A 192 7.33 -2.07 -5.76
C MET A 192 5.94 -2.24 -5.14
N ASN A 193 4.96 -1.46 -5.60
CA ASN A 193 3.59 -1.52 -5.08
C ASN A 193 2.72 -2.59 -5.76
N GLY A 194 3.25 -3.80 -5.91
CA GLY A 194 2.53 -4.95 -6.46
C GLY A 194 3.06 -5.44 -7.80
N ALA A 195 2.49 -6.54 -8.30
CA ALA A 195 2.98 -7.25 -9.48
C ALA A 195 2.83 -6.45 -10.79
N GLY A 196 1.78 -5.64 -10.94
CA GLY A 196 1.57 -4.85 -12.17
C GLY A 196 2.80 -4.01 -12.56
N PRO A 197 3.23 -3.03 -11.74
CA PRO A 197 4.44 -2.27 -12.02
C PRO A 197 5.72 -3.11 -12.05
N SER A 198 5.81 -4.19 -11.26
CA SER A 198 6.96 -5.10 -11.26
C SER A 198 7.16 -5.80 -12.60
N LEU A 199 6.07 -6.27 -13.20
CA LEU A 199 6.08 -6.93 -14.51
C LEU A 199 6.43 -5.97 -15.66
N GLN A 200 6.00 -4.71 -15.56
CA GLN A 200 6.43 -3.67 -16.50
C GLN A 200 7.93 -3.41 -16.43
N GLU A 201 8.49 -3.40 -15.22
CA GLU A 201 9.93 -3.23 -15.00
C GLU A 201 10.72 -4.43 -15.55
N LEU A 202 10.21 -5.68 -15.38
CA LEU A 202 10.81 -6.86 -15.98
C LEU A 202 10.81 -6.77 -17.51
N ALA A 203 9.68 -6.45 -18.12
CA ALA A 203 9.54 -6.37 -19.58
C ALA A 203 10.48 -5.30 -20.18
N SER A 204 10.71 -4.19 -19.47
CA SER A 204 11.65 -3.13 -19.88
C SER A 204 13.12 -3.46 -19.60
N GLY A 205 13.42 -4.54 -18.86
CA GLY A 205 14.79 -4.95 -18.51
C GLY A 205 15.36 -4.18 -17.31
N GLY A 206 14.52 -3.52 -16.51
CA GLY A 206 14.96 -2.81 -15.31
C GLY A 206 15.25 -3.72 -14.11
N VAL A 207 14.76 -4.97 -14.14
CA VAL A 207 15.08 -6.03 -13.18
C VAL A 207 15.29 -7.36 -13.91
N ASP A 208 16.00 -8.29 -13.26
CA ASP A 208 16.31 -9.60 -13.86
C ASP A 208 15.17 -10.61 -13.70
N LEU A 209 14.42 -10.52 -12.58
CA LEU A 209 13.30 -11.44 -12.31
C LEU A 209 12.17 -10.78 -11.53
N VAL A 210 10.98 -11.37 -11.69
CA VAL A 210 9.79 -11.02 -10.89
C VAL A 210 9.29 -12.27 -10.18
N CYS A 211 8.99 -12.14 -8.89
CA CYS A 211 8.22 -13.11 -8.14
C CYS A 211 6.80 -12.57 -7.99
N CYS A 212 5.82 -13.27 -8.59
CA CYS A 212 4.39 -12.98 -8.44
C CYS A 212 3.58 -14.23 -8.79
N SER A 213 2.24 -14.18 -8.76
CA SER A 213 1.44 -15.32 -9.25
C SER A 213 1.39 -15.38 -10.76
N LEU A 214 1.25 -16.59 -11.32
CA LEU A 214 1.13 -16.81 -12.77
C LEU A 214 0.01 -15.98 -13.41
N PRO A 215 -1.20 -15.89 -12.83
CA PRO A 215 -2.26 -15.06 -13.37
C PRO A 215 -1.93 -13.58 -13.49
N GLU A 216 -1.06 -13.05 -12.59
CA GLU A 216 -0.62 -11.65 -12.68
C GLU A 216 0.23 -11.39 -13.92
N ALA A 217 1.06 -12.37 -14.29
CA ALA A 217 1.93 -12.29 -15.45
C ALA A 217 1.27 -12.74 -16.77
N LYS A 218 0.04 -13.29 -16.73
CA LYS A 218 -0.59 -13.98 -17.87
C LYS A 218 -0.50 -13.22 -19.20
N THR A 219 -0.78 -11.93 -19.21
CA THR A 219 -0.74 -11.12 -20.45
C THR A 219 0.65 -11.07 -21.08
N LEU A 220 1.70 -10.89 -20.27
CA LEU A 220 3.08 -10.87 -20.76
C LEU A 220 3.60 -12.27 -21.07
N TYR A 221 3.17 -13.27 -20.32
CA TYR A 221 3.48 -14.68 -20.54
C TYR A 221 2.88 -15.19 -21.84
N ASP A 222 1.58 -14.99 -22.08
CA ASP A 222 0.89 -15.40 -23.31
C ASP A 222 1.43 -14.68 -24.56
N SER A 223 1.94 -13.46 -24.41
CA SER A 223 2.56 -12.70 -25.51
C SER A 223 4.06 -13.02 -25.73
N GLY A 224 4.64 -13.94 -24.94
CA GLY A 224 6.03 -14.33 -25.06
C GLY A 224 7.04 -13.24 -24.66
N GLN A 225 6.62 -12.26 -23.86
CA GLN A 225 7.52 -11.22 -23.35
C GLN A 225 8.28 -11.64 -22.09
N VAL A 226 7.69 -12.56 -21.33
CA VAL A 226 8.29 -13.14 -20.13
C VAL A 226 8.14 -14.66 -20.14
N ARG A 227 9.10 -15.35 -19.54
CA ARG A 227 9.10 -16.79 -19.31
C ARG A 227 8.91 -17.08 -17.83
N CYS A 228 8.08 -18.09 -17.52
CA CYS A 228 7.95 -18.63 -16.17
C CYS A 228 8.95 -19.75 -15.96
N LEU A 229 9.84 -19.66 -14.99
CA LEU A 229 10.81 -20.70 -14.68
C LEU A 229 10.24 -21.81 -13.79
N GLY A 230 9.20 -21.49 -13.03
CA GLY A 230 8.51 -22.45 -12.16
C GLY A 230 7.51 -21.81 -11.23
N VAL A 231 6.56 -22.61 -10.76
CA VAL A 231 5.51 -22.24 -9.82
C VAL A 231 5.70 -22.95 -8.48
N MET A 232 5.56 -22.21 -7.37
CA MET A 232 5.71 -22.70 -5.99
C MET A 232 4.43 -23.40 -5.52
N ALA A 233 4.03 -24.45 -6.25
CA ALA A 233 2.84 -25.24 -5.98
C ALA A 233 3.21 -26.72 -5.86
N GLU A 234 2.38 -27.49 -5.16
CA GLU A 234 2.55 -28.93 -5.02
C GLU A 234 2.20 -29.66 -6.33
N GLU A 235 1.18 -29.15 -7.05
CA GLU A 235 0.69 -29.70 -8.29
C GLU A 235 0.70 -28.64 -9.41
N PRO A 236 0.79 -29.03 -10.69
CA PRO A 236 0.67 -28.11 -11.81
C PRO A 236 -0.67 -27.36 -11.77
N LEU A 237 -0.63 -26.05 -12.11
CA LEU A 237 -1.85 -25.26 -12.16
C LEU A 237 -2.72 -25.67 -13.37
N PRO A 238 -4.04 -25.85 -13.18
CA PRO A 238 -4.93 -26.35 -14.25
C PRO A 238 -4.88 -25.55 -15.56
N GLU A 239 -4.75 -24.24 -15.46
CA GLU A 239 -4.69 -23.30 -16.58
C GLU A 239 -3.28 -23.08 -17.16
N PHE A 240 -2.24 -23.68 -16.53
CA PHE A 240 -0.81 -23.50 -16.88
C PHE A 240 -0.06 -24.83 -16.69
N LYS A 241 -0.58 -25.90 -17.26
CA LYS A 241 -0.06 -27.26 -17.07
C LYS A 241 1.37 -27.46 -17.61
N GLU A 242 1.76 -26.62 -18.57
CA GLU A 242 3.09 -26.58 -19.16
C GLU A 242 4.16 -25.99 -18.25
N VAL A 243 3.76 -25.20 -17.24
CA VAL A 243 4.69 -24.59 -16.31
C VAL A 243 5.09 -25.59 -15.23
N PRO A 244 6.39 -25.89 -15.07
CA PRO A 244 6.85 -26.83 -14.06
C PRO A 244 6.64 -26.29 -12.65
N THR A 245 6.30 -27.18 -11.71
CA THR A 245 6.31 -26.82 -10.29
C THR A 245 7.73 -26.83 -9.75
N PHE A 246 7.97 -26.13 -8.64
CA PHE A 246 9.24 -26.24 -7.92
C PHE A 246 9.48 -27.67 -7.45
N LEU A 247 8.43 -28.37 -7.01
CA LEU A 247 8.50 -29.76 -6.59
C LEU A 247 8.95 -30.67 -7.74
N SER A 248 8.43 -30.47 -8.97
CA SER A 248 8.86 -31.27 -10.14
C SER A 248 10.32 -31.01 -10.56
N GLN A 249 10.88 -29.88 -10.13
CA GLN A 249 12.29 -29.52 -10.32
C GLN A 249 13.16 -29.89 -9.10
N GLY A 250 12.67 -30.72 -8.16
CA GLY A 250 13.40 -31.17 -6.97
C GLY A 250 13.43 -30.19 -5.80
N MET A 251 12.66 -29.10 -5.85
CA MET A 251 12.62 -28.05 -4.83
C MET A 251 11.31 -28.13 -4.04
N ASN A 252 11.34 -28.71 -2.86
CA ASN A 252 10.15 -28.83 -1.99
C ASN A 252 9.88 -27.52 -1.26
N TRP A 253 9.55 -26.48 -2.01
CA TRP A 253 9.16 -25.16 -1.51
C TRP A 253 7.85 -24.71 -2.16
N ASN A 254 6.86 -24.39 -1.34
CA ASN A 254 5.58 -23.85 -1.81
C ASN A 254 5.14 -22.67 -0.92
N ILE A 255 4.52 -21.68 -1.54
CA ILE A 255 3.91 -20.52 -0.87
C ILE A 255 2.91 -19.87 -1.81
N SER A 256 1.80 -19.39 -1.25
CA SER A 256 0.76 -18.71 -2.03
C SER A 256 0.41 -17.34 -1.44
N GLY A 257 0.03 -16.42 -2.32
CA GLY A 257 -0.66 -15.20 -1.98
C GLY A 257 -2.16 -15.39 -2.08
N TRP A 258 -2.92 -14.70 -1.22
CA TRP A 258 -4.37 -14.74 -1.23
C TRP A 258 -4.96 -13.35 -1.11
N ASN A 259 -6.20 -13.18 -1.58
CA ASN A 259 -7.01 -12.02 -1.28
C ASN A 259 -8.45 -12.41 -0.92
N GLY A 260 -9.15 -11.52 -0.27
CA GLY A 260 -10.54 -11.72 0.12
C GLY A 260 -11.22 -10.41 0.48
N LEU A 261 -12.54 -10.46 0.59
CA LEU A 261 -13.38 -9.34 0.97
C LEU A 261 -13.63 -9.35 2.48
N ALA A 262 -13.56 -8.18 3.08
CA ALA A 262 -13.87 -7.96 4.49
C ALA A 262 -14.60 -6.63 4.70
N LEU A 263 -15.21 -6.49 5.87
CA LEU A 263 -15.85 -5.29 6.38
C LEU A 263 -15.13 -4.79 7.64
N PRO A 264 -15.23 -3.50 8.01
CA PRO A 264 -14.83 -2.99 9.32
C PRO A 264 -15.48 -3.75 10.47
N LEU A 265 -14.77 -3.94 11.59
CA LEU A 265 -15.16 -4.83 12.68
C LEU A 265 -16.55 -4.53 13.28
N GLU A 266 -16.93 -3.25 13.39
CA GLU A 266 -18.17 -2.82 14.03
C GLU A 266 -19.35 -2.67 13.05
N THR A 267 -19.24 -3.24 11.83
CA THR A 267 -20.34 -3.17 10.85
C THR A 267 -21.57 -3.91 11.36
N PRO A 268 -22.78 -3.29 11.32
CA PRO A 268 -24.01 -3.93 11.79
C PRO A 268 -24.29 -5.26 11.11
N GLN A 269 -24.72 -6.23 11.90
CA GLN A 269 -24.96 -7.61 11.43
C GLN A 269 -25.87 -7.72 10.20
N PRO A 270 -27.01 -6.98 10.08
CA PRO A 270 -27.85 -7.06 8.88
C PRO A 270 -27.13 -6.62 7.60
N ILE A 271 -26.19 -5.65 7.71
CA ILE A 271 -25.35 -5.21 6.58
C ILE A 271 -24.37 -6.32 6.21
N VAL A 272 -23.71 -6.92 7.21
CA VAL A 272 -22.78 -8.05 7.01
C VAL A 272 -23.48 -9.19 6.29
N GLU A 273 -24.68 -9.57 6.73
CA GLU A 273 -25.49 -10.63 6.13
C GLU A 273 -25.85 -10.32 4.68
N LYS A 274 -26.28 -9.09 4.39
CA LYS A 274 -26.65 -8.68 3.03
C LYS A 274 -25.47 -8.73 2.07
N VAL A 275 -24.29 -8.21 2.50
CA VAL A 275 -23.07 -8.28 1.70
C VAL A 275 -22.60 -9.73 1.54
N SER A 276 -22.62 -10.53 2.62
CA SER A 276 -22.23 -11.94 2.58
C SER A 276 -23.11 -12.75 1.64
N GLN A 277 -24.43 -12.55 1.66
CA GLN A 277 -25.38 -13.21 0.74
C GLN A 277 -25.11 -12.84 -0.71
N ALA A 278 -24.90 -11.55 -1.01
CA ALA A 278 -24.57 -11.10 -2.36
C ALA A 278 -23.27 -11.75 -2.85
N VAL A 279 -22.22 -11.76 -2.03
CA VAL A 279 -20.92 -12.37 -2.40
C VAL A 279 -21.03 -13.89 -2.55
N LYS A 280 -21.80 -14.58 -1.70
CA LYS A 280 -22.06 -16.03 -1.84
C LYS A 280 -22.74 -16.34 -3.16
N LYS A 281 -23.77 -15.58 -3.53
CA LYS A 281 -24.49 -15.74 -4.81
C LYS A 281 -23.57 -15.49 -6.00
N ILE A 282 -22.67 -14.51 -5.91
CA ILE A 282 -21.66 -14.22 -6.95
C ILE A 282 -20.67 -15.38 -7.08
N THR A 283 -20.14 -15.87 -5.96
CA THR A 283 -19.07 -16.89 -5.95
C THR A 283 -19.61 -18.31 -6.20
N SER A 284 -20.90 -18.59 -5.95
CA SER A 284 -21.55 -19.86 -6.33
C SER A 284 -21.81 -19.97 -7.85
N GLY A 285 -21.77 -18.83 -8.57
CA GLY A 285 -22.07 -18.79 -10.01
C GLY A 285 -23.56 -18.61 -10.30
N GLU A 286 -24.37 -18.29 -9.31
CA GLU A 286 -25.78 -17.95 -9.52
C GLU A 286 -25.97 -16.59 -10.18
N SER A 287 -25.03 -15.66 -9.93
CA SER A 287 -24.99 -14.35 -10.57
C SER A 287 -24.28 -14.43 -11.93
N VAL A 288 -24.95 -13.98 -12.99
CA VAL A 288 -24.47 -14.02 -14.36
C VAL A 288 -24.40 -12.62 -14.94
N MET A 289 -23.27 -12.26 -15.56
CA MET A 289 -23.07 -11.00 -16.25
C MET A 289 -22.47 -11.24 -17.63
N GLN A 290 -23.07 -10.65 -18.67
CA GLN A 290 -22.64 -10.84 -20.06
C GLN A 290 -22.49 -12.33 -20.45
N GLY A 291 -23.38 -13.19 -19.92
CA GLY A 291 -23.39 -14.62 -20.17
C GLY A 291 -22.31 -15.42 -19.45
N LYS A 292 -21.60 -14.82 -18.49
CA LYS A 292 -20.54 -15.48 -17.69
C LYS A 292 -20.77 -15.27 -16.20
N THR A 293 -20.41 -16.27 -15.42
CA THR A 293 -20.35 -16.21 -13.96
C THR A 293 -19.05 -15.59 -13.47
N PHE A 294 -19.02 -15.12 -12.22
CA PHE A 294 -17.79 -14.62 -11.60
C PHE A 294 -16.66 -15.68 -11.59
N PRO A 295 -16.90 -16.96 -11.22
CA PRO A 295 -15.88 -18.01 -11.33
C PRO A 295 -15.33 -18.19 -12.74
N GLU A 296 -16.15 -18.03 -13.78
CA GLU A 296 -15.70 -18.13 -15.18
C GLU A 296 -14.79 -16.96 -15.58
N PHE A 297 -15.14 -15.74 -15.16
CA PHE A 297 -14.27 -14.57 -15.36
C PHE A 297 -12.92 -14.75 -14.65
N MET A 298 -12.95 -15.24 -13.39
CA MET A 298 -11.73 -15.46 -12.63
C MET A 298 -10.85 -16.51 -13.29
N ARG A 299 -11.43 -17.62 -13.76
CA ARG A 299 -10.72 -18.69 -14.48
C ARG A 299 -10.15 -18.17 -15.81
N ALA A 300 -10.93 -17.42 -16.58
CA ALA A 300 -10.45 -16.83 -17.82
C ALA A 300 -9.28 -15.87 -17.63
N ALA A 301 -9.24 -15.20 -16.46
CA ALA A 301 -8.09 -14.39 -16.03
C ALA A 301 -6.91 -15.23 -15.49
N GLY A 302 -7.05 -16.58 -15.46
CA GLY A 302 -6.08 -17.51 -14.90
C GLY A 302 -6.02 -17.50 -13.36
N LEU A 303 -6.94 -16.79 -12.70
CA LEU A 303 -6.94 -16.66 -11.24
C LEU A 303 -7.44 -17.94 -10.59
N SER A 304 -6.59 -18.56 -9.79
CA SER A 304 -6.97 -19.70 -8.95
C SER A 304 -7.86 -19.23 -7.81
N THR A 305 -9.11 -19.65 -7.83
CA THR A 305 -10.10 -19.25 -6.82
C THR A 305 -10.23 -20.33 -5.76
N ARG A 306 -10.28 -19.89 -4.50
CA ARG A 306 -10.58 -20.74 -3.35
C ARG A 306 -11.50 -20.01 -2.41
N TYR A 307 -12.81 -20.26 -2.58
CA TYR A 307 -13.83 -19.59 -1.79
C TYR A 307 -13.96 -20.22 -0.40
N ARG A 308 -13.70 -19.42 0.63
CA ARG A 308 -13.94 -19.72 2.03
C ARG A 308 -14.83 -18.63 2.57
N ALA A 309 -16.04 -18.96 2.97
CA ALA A 309 -16.99 -18.00 3.50
C ALA A 309 -16.89 -17.90 5.02
N ASP A 310 -17.23 -16.74 5.57
CA ASP A 310 -17.51 -16.49 6.98
C ASP A 310 -16.48 -17.17 7.94
N ASP A 311 -16.94 -18.12 8.76
CA ASP A 311 -16.10 -18.82 9.76
C ASP A 311 -14.91 -19.58 9.15
N GLN A 312 -15.08 -20.15 7.95
CA GLN A 312 -13.97 -20.83 7.28
C GLN A 312 -12.88 -19.83 6.90
N PHE A 313 -13.27 -18.63 6.47
CA PHE A 313 -12.30 -17.59 6.17
C PHE A 313 -11.65 -17.04 7.45
N ALA A 314 -12.43 -16.85 8.52
CA ALA A 314 -11.91 -16.44 9.82
C ALA A 314 -10.88 -17.45 10.37
N GLN A 315 -11.17 -18.75 10.28
CA GLN A 315 -10.23 -19.81 10.69
C GLN A 315 -8.96 -19.83 9.84
N PHE A 316 -9.11 -19.65 8.53
CA PHE A 316 -7.97 -19.53 7.61
C PHE A 316 -7.09 -18.33 7.97
N LEU A 317 -7.66 -17.15 8.20
CA LEU A 317 -6.94 -15.95 8.60
C LEU A 317 -6.12 -16.20 9.88
N LYS A 318 -6.73 -16.82 10.89
CA LYS A 318 -6.07 -17.15 12.15
C LYS A 318 -4.92 -18.15 11.99
N SER A 319 -5.09 -19.17 11.15
CA SER A 319 -4.04 -20.16 10.90
C SER A 319 -2.90 -19.58 10.07
N ASN A 320 -3.23 -18.77 9.06
CA ASN A 320 -2.28 -18.10 8.20
C ASN A 320 -1.44 -17.07 8.96
N ASP A 321 -2.06 -16.27 9.84
CA ASP A 321 -1.39 -15.36 10.75
C ASP A 321 -0.31 -16.06 11.58
N LYS A 322 -0.65 -17.19 12.22
CA LYS A 322 0.29 -17.99 13.00
C LYS A 322 1.44 -18.55 12.17
N THR A 323 1.16 -19.00 10.94
CA THR A 323 2.16 -19.57 10.04
C THR A 323 3.13 -18.50 9.55
N LEU A 324 2.61 -17.36 9.09
CA LEU A 324 3.42 -16.23 8.64
C LEU A 324 4.21 -15.62 9.80
N GLY A 325 3.62 -15.54 11.00
CA GLY A 325 4.32 -15.08 12.21
C GLY A 325 5.53 -15.93 12.54
N LYS A 326 5.43 -17.25 12.45
CA LYS A 326 6.59 -18.14 12.66
C LYS A 326 7.68 -17.90 11.63
N LEU A 327 7.32 -17.71 10.34
CA LEU A 327 8.28 -17.46 9.28
C LEU A 327 8.98 -16.10 9.47
N LEU A 328 8.21 -15.05 9.76
CA LEU A 328 8.72 -13.69 9.93
C LEU A 328 9.58 -13.50 11.18
N THR A 329 9.37 -14.33 12.21
CA THR A 329 10.18 -14.32 13.44
C THR A 329 11.38 -15.26 13.40
N SER A 330 11.57 -16.02 12.32
CA SER A 330 12.74 -16.88 12.12
C SER A 330 14.03 -16.05 11.98
N ASP A 331 15.18 -16.65 12.32
CA ASP A 331 16.47 -15.96 12.26
C ASP A 331 16.86 -15.57 10.84
N ALA A 332 16.53 -16.38 9.84
CA ALA A 332 16.73 -16.09 8.43
C ALA A 332 16.02 -14.79 8.01
N PHE A 333 14.78 -14.61 8.48
CA PHE A 333 13.97 -13.45 8.14
C PHE A 333 14.35 -12.18 8.93
N ARG A 334 14.75 -12.31 10.19
CA ARG A 334 15.24 -11.20 11.01
C ARG A 334 16.51 -10.58 10.45
N GLN A 335 17.43 -11.38 9.94
CA GLN A 335 18.65 -10.87 9.27
C GLN A 335 18.33 -10.06 8.02
N MET A 336 17.29 -10.41 7.28
CA MET A 336 16.82 -9.68 6.10
C MET A 336 16.15 -8.35 6.48
N SER A 337 15.33 -8.33 7.55
CA SER A 337 14.65 -7.12 8.04
C SER A 337 15.60 -6.11 8.67
N SER A 338 16.66 -6.56 9.34
CA SER A 338 17.59 -5.70 10.10
C SER A 338 18.55 -4.89 9.23
N ARG A 339 18.67 -5.21 7.95
CA ARG A 339 19.52 -4.47 6.98
C ARG A 339 18.86 -3.25 6.35
N GLY A 340 17.60 -2.96 6.66
CA GLY A 340 16.98 -1.67 6.37
C GLY A 340 17.58 -0.57 7.26
N THR A 341 17.56 0.67 6.80
CA THR A 341 17.85 1.83 7.66
C THR A 341 16.93 1.75 8.87
N GLY A 342 17.51 1.56 10.08
CA GLY A 342 16.72 1.39 11.31
C GLY A 342 15.73 2.55 11.51
N PRO A 343 14.62 2.35 12.24
CA PRO A 343 13.55 3.34 12.39
C PRO A 343 14.03 4.68 12.99
N LEU A 344 15.19 4.69 13.64
CA LEU A 344 15.79 5.88 14.23
C LEU A 344 16.73 6.66 13.28
N VAL A 345 17.05 6.13 12.10
CA VAL A 345 17.97 6.83 11.16
C VAL A 345 17.33 8.11 10.63
N PHE A 346 16.08 8.07 10.20
CA PHE A 346 15.38 9.29 9.75
C PHE A 346 15.15 10.31 10.87
N PRO A 347 14.61 9.93 12.04
CA PRO A 347 14.54 10.83 13.20
C PRO A 347 15.92 11.37 13.62
N GLY A 348 16.95 10.54 13.57
CA GLY A 348 18.34 10.94 13.89
C GLY A 348 18.90 11.96 12.91
N LEU A 349 18.71 11.76 11.60
CA LEU A 349 19.09 12.73 10.56
C LEU A 349 18.31 14.03 10.70
N LEU A 350 17.02 13.97 11.01
CA LEU A 350 16.19 15.15 11.25
C LEU A 350 16.66 15.90 12.49
N ALA A 351 16.95 15.20 13.58
CA ALA A 351 17.49 15.82 14.81
C ALA A 351 18.87 16.44 14.56
N ALA A 352 19.74 15.80 13.79
CA ALA A 352 21.02 16.36 13.38
C ALA A 352 20.87 17.62 12.54
N ALA A 353 19.95 17.62 11.56
CA ALA A 353 19.65 18.79 10.74
C ALA A 353 19.11 19.95 11.57
N ILE A 354 18.18 19.68 12.50
CA ILE A 354 17.65 20.68 13.46
C ILE A 354 18.81 21.19 14.34
N GLY A 355 19.70 20.33 14.84
CA GLY A 355 20.85 20.70 15.62
C GLY A 355 21.80 21.63 14.87
N VAL A 356 22.07 21.37 13.60
CA VAL A 356 22.87 22.24 12.72
C VAL A 356 22.20 23.59 12.53
N ILE A 357 20.89 23.63 12.27
CA ILE A 357 20.13 24.88 12.11
C ILE A 357 20.18 25.70 13.41
N LEU A 358 19.91 25.07 14.55
CA LEU A 358 19.99 25.74 15.87
C LEU A 358 21.40 26.23 16.18
N GLY A 359 22.43 25.43 15.83
CA GLY A 359 23.84 25.86 15.93
C GLY A 359 24.13 27.08 15.07
N CYS A 360 23.72 27.07 13.80
CA CYS A 360 23.87 28.23 12.91
C CYS A 360 23.15 29.47 13.45
N LEU A 361 21.96 29.32 14.02
CA LEU A 361 21.22 30.42 14.65
C LEU A 361 21.92 30.95 15.91
N ALA A 362 22.51 30.07 16.73
CA ALA A 362 23.26 30.45 17.93
C ALA A 362 24.57 31.19 17.61
N PHE A 363 25.22 30.87 16.48
CA PHE A 363 26.43 31.55 15.99
C PHE A 363 26.13 32.81 15.17
N GLN A 364 24.90 33.10 14.82
CA GLN A 364 24.54 34.41 14.27
C GLN A 364 24.82 35.47 15.35
N LYS A 365 25.87 36.27 15.13
CA LYS A 365 26.13 37.46 15.96
C LYS A 365 24.84 38.25 16.10
N LYS A 366 24.48 38.58 17.33
CA LYS A 366 23.29 39.36 17.68
C LYS A 366 23.02 40.41 16.61
N VAL A 367 21.95 40.24 15.86
CA VAL A 367 21.34 41.33 15.13
C VAL A 367 21.06 42.42 16.19
N PRO A 368 21.50 43.68 16.02
CA PRO A 368 21.22 44.73 16.99
C PRO A 368 19.73 44.73 17.26
N ALA A 369 19.34 44.64 18.51
CA ALA A 369 17.95 44.73 18.92
C ALA A 369 17.36 46.01 18.30
N LEU A 370 16.47 45.84 17.34
CA LEU A 370 15.58 46.89 16.95
C LEU A 370 14.77 47.26 18.20
N ALA A 371 14.78 48.57 18.50
CA ALA A 371 14.21 49.16 19.69
C ALA A 371 12.81 48.56 20.01
N PRO A 372 12.47 48.45 21.33
CA PRO A 372 11.18 47.92 21.74
C PRO A 372 10.12 49.01 21.59
N ASP A 373 9.55 49.10 20.40
CA ASP A 373 8.33 49.87 20.16
C ASP A 373 7.55 49.25 18.97
N VAL A 374 7.03 48.07 19.24
CA VAL A 374 5.96 47.52 18.37
C VAL A 374 4.81 47.18 19.30
N SER A 375 3.87 48.13 19.38
CA SER A 375 2.50 47.90 19.86
C SER A 375 1.91 46.69 19.13
N SER A 376 1.30 45.79 19.89
CA SER A 376 0.86 44.44 19.58
C SER A 376 -0.26 44.27 18.55
N ASP A 377 -0.50 45.20 17.60
CA ASP A 377 -1.70 45.18 16.77
C ASP A 377 -1.50 45.44 15.26
N THR A 378 -0.29 45.31 14.72
CA THR A 378 -0.16 45.36 13.25
C THR A 378 0.51 44.09 12.71
N VAL A 379 -0.33 43.14 12.27
CA VAL A 379 0.09 42.14 11.28
C VAL A 379 0.62 42.94 10.09
N THR A 380 1.96 43.05 9.97
CA THR A 380 2.57 43.86 8.89
C THR A 380 2.15 43.24 7.54
N SER A 381 1.67 44.07 6.62
CA SER A 381 1.25 43.65 5.27
C SER A 381 2.32 42.82 4.57
N ARG A 382 3.61 43.02 4.89
CA ARG A 382 4.73 42.21 4.41
C ARG A 382 4.69 40.76 4.95
N GLY A 383 4.30 40.53 6.21
CA GLY A 383 4.19 39.20 6.79
C GLY A 383 3.10 38.38 6.07
N VAL A 384 1.94 39.00 5.85
CA VAL A 384 0.83 38.38 5.12
C VAL A 384 1.24 38.02 3.67
N VAL A 385 1.88 38.95 2.99
CA VAL A 385 2.37 38.72 1.59
C VAL A 385 3.37 37.55 1.56
N ASN A 386 4.31 37.47 2.51
CA ASN A 386 5.27 36.39 2.56
C ASN A 386 4.61 35.04 2.83
N THR A 387 3.63 34.97 3.73
CA THR A 387 2.86 33.76 3.99
C THR A 387 2.09 33.31 2.76
N VAL A 388 1.42 34.23 2.06
CA VAL A 388 0.70 33.95 0.82
C VAL A 388 1.65 33.43 -0.27
N LEU A 389 2.85 33.99 -0.40
CA LEU A 389 3.84 33.52 -1.38
C LEU A 389 4.31 32.09 -1.08
N VAL A 390 4.51 31.72 0.18
CA VAL A 390 4.86 30.35 0.56
C VAL A 390 3.72 29.39 0.22
N LEU A 391 2.47 29.75 0.56
CA LEU A 391 1.30 28.94 0.22
C LEU A 391 1.12 28.77 -1.29
N LEU A 392 1.32 29.84 -2.06
CA LEU A 392 1.32 29.76 -3.53
C LEU A 392 2.43 28.85 -4.05
N GLY A 393 3.60 28.85 -3.42
CA GLY A 393 4.69 27.91 -3.74
C GLY A 393 4.27 26.45 -3.51
N VAL A 394 3.59 26.16 -2.39
CA VAL A 394 3.07 24.80 -2.13
C VAL A 394 2.03 24.38 -3.17
N VAL A 395 1.09 25.27 -3.49
CA VAL A 395 0.07 25.01 -4.53
C VAL A 395 0.75 24.79 -5.90
N ALA A 396 1.71 25.63 -6.27
CA ALA A 396 2.47 25.46 -7.51
C ALA A 396 3.22 24.12 -7.53
N TYR A 397 3.82 23.71 -6.42
CA TYR A 397 4.44 22.39 -6.32
C TYR A 397 3.45 21.26 -6.60
N LEU A 398 2.28 21.28 -5.94
CA LEU A 398 1.24 20.25 -6.14
C LEU A 398 0.73 20.17 -7.59
N LEU A 399 0.63 21.30 -8.29
CA LEU A 399 0.14 21.35 -9.66
C LEU A 399 1.18 20.94 -10.72
N PHE A 400 2.45 21.22 -10.47
CA PHE A 400 3.49 21.08 -11.49
C PHE A 400 4.49 19.94 -11.23
N ALA A 401 4.63 19.43 -10.00
CA ALA A 401 5.64 18.42 -9.66
C ALA A 401 5.47 17.13 -10.47
N GLU A 402 4.23 16.67 -10.71
CA GLU A 402 3.98 15.47 -11.51
C GLU A 402 4.33 15.66 -12.99
N LYS A 403 4.15 16.88 -13.53
CA LYS A 403 4.40 17.17 -14.95
C LYS A 403 5.86 17.50 -15.22
N VAL A 404 6.47 18.33 -14.37
CA VAL A 404 7.81 18.91 -14.60
C VAL A 404 8.90 18.12 -13.85
N GLY A 405 8.54 17.39 -12.80
CA GLY A 405 9.45 16.66 -11.93
C GLY A 405 9.84 17.41 -10.67
N PHE A 406 10.30 16.66 -9.66
CA PHE A 406 10.68 17.20 -8.35
C PHE A 406 11.82 18.23 -8.43
N LEU A 407 12.92 17.86 -9.12
CA LEU A 407 14.14 18.69 -9.15
C LEU A 407 13.87 20.10 -9.71
N LEU A 408 13.19 20.19 -10.81
CA LEU A 408 12.92 21.48 -11.46
C LEU A 408 11.86 22.28 -10.72
N THR A 409 10.77 21.64 -10.28
CA THR A 409 9.67 22.34 -9.61
C THR A 409 10.08 22.84 -8.23
N ALA A 410 10.67 21.97 -7.38
CA ALA A 410 11.14 22.34 -6.07
C ALA A 410 12.31 23.33 -6.15
N GLY A 411 13.20 23.17 -7.13
CA GLY A 411 14.31 24.07 -7.39
C GLY A 411 13.84 25.48 -7.75
N ALA A 412 12.93 25.62 -8.71
CA ALA A 412 12.38 26.90 -9.11
C ALA A 412 11.69 27.62 -7.92
N ILE A 413 10.87 26.90 -7.17
CA ILE A 413 10.15 27.47 -6.02
C ILE A 413 11.14 27.90 -4.94
N LEU A 414 12.11 27.07 -4.56
CA LEU A 414 13.11 27.42 -3.54
C LEU A 414 13.93 28.64 -3.97
N PHE A 415 14.40 28.67 -5.23
CA PHE A 415 15.16 29.80 -5.77
C PHE A 415 14.34 31.11 -5.67
N LEU A 416 13.10 31.10 -6.14
CA LEU A 416 12.22 32.28 -6.14
C LEU A 416 11.91 32.78 -4.73
N LEU A 417 11.65 31.86 -3.79
CA LEU A 417 11.38 32.23 -2.39
C LEU A 417 12.63 32.83 -1.72
N LEU A 418 13.80 32.22 -1.89
CA LEU A 418 15.06 32.74 -1.33
C LEU A 418 15.39 34.15 -1.87
N TRP A 419 15.25 34.32 -3.20
CA TRP A 419 15.48 35.62 -3.84
C TRP A 419 14.48 36.68 -3.36
N LYS A 420 13.21 36.33 -3.28
CA LYS A 420 12.15 37.24 -2.82
C LYS A 420 12.31 37.63 -1.36
N PHE A 421 12.85 36.74 -0.52
CA PHE A 421 13.10 37.00 0.90
C PHE A 421 14.43 37.72 1.16
N GLY A 422 15.09 38.23 0.09
CA GLY A 422 16.22 39.15 0.21
C GLY A 422 17.59 38.51 0.08
N THR A 423 17.67 37.20 -0.25
CA THR A 423 18.94 36.56 -0.56
C THR A 423 19.44 37.04 -1.93
N ARG A 424 20.75 37.27 -2.08
CA ARG A 424 21.35 37.63 -3.36
C ARG A 424 21.09 36.54 -4.39
N TRP A 425 20.72 36.89 -5.62
CA TRP A 425 20.29 35.94 -6.65
C TRP A 425 21.29 34.79 -6.88
N TRP A 426 22.61 35.07 -6.88
CA TRP A 426 23.63 34.03 -7.06
C TRP A 426 23.73 33.08 -5.86
N MET A 427 23.52 33.59 -4.61
CA MET A 427 23.43 32.75 -3.40
C MET A 427 22.18 31.88 -3.42
N SER A 428 21.03 32.42 -3.84
CA SER A 428 19.80 31.65 -4.03
C SER A 428 20.01 30.52 -5.04
N ALA A 429 20.71 30.80 -6.15
CA ALA A 429 21.05 29.78 -7.14
C ALA A 429 22.00 28.72 -6.57
N LEU A 430 23.06 29.12 -5.88
CA LEU A 430 24.01 28.20 -5.25
C LEU A 430 23.34 27.28 -4.22
N ILE A 431 22.53 27.86 -3.31
CA ILE A 431 21.80 27.08 -2.31
C ILE A 431 20.85 26.08 -2.99
N THR A 432 20.10 26.52 -4.00
CA THR A 432 19.17 25.66 -4.72
C THR A 432 19.87 24.49 -5.39
N VAL A 433 20.98 24.76 -6.11
CA VAL A 433 21.74 23.73 -6.84
C VAL A 433 22.39 22.71 -5.90
N LEU A 434 22.76 23.11 -4.71
CA LEU A 434 23.35 22.19 -3.71
C LEU A 434 22.26 21.44 -2.92
N PHE A 435 21.19 22.11 -2.54
CA PHE A 435 20.22 21.58 -1.59
C PHE A 435 19.20 20.66 -2.24
N ILE A 436 18.68 21.02 -3.42
CA ILE A 436 17.63 20.23 -4.10
C ILE A 436 18.12 18.85 -4.55
N PRO A 437 19.30 18.69 -5.20
CA PRO A 437 19.86 17.37 -5.49
C PRO A 437 20.18 16.58 -4.22
N GLY A 438 20.63 17.26 -3.16
CA GLY A 438 20.85 16.63 -1.85
C GLY A 438 19.57 16.03 -1.27
N ILE A 439 18.48 16.79 -1.27
CA ILE A 439 17.15 16.29 -0.88
C ILE A 439 16.71 15.14 -1.80
N TYR A 440 16.87 15.29 -3.10
CA TYR A 440 16.51 14.23 -4.05
C TYR A 440 17.27 12.93 -3.76
N THR A 441 18.61 13.02 -3.58
CA THR A 441 19.43 11.86 -3.24
C THR A 441 19.00 11.23 -1.92
N LEU A 442 18.74 12.05 -0.90
CA LEU A 442 18.26 11.60 0.40
C LEU A 442 16.92 10.85 0.29
N PHE A 443 15.93 11.46 -0.36
CA PHE A 443 14.59 10.87 -0.43
C PHE A 443 14.49 9.75 -1.46
N ALA A 444 14.97 9.96 -2.70
CA ALA A 444 14.82 9.00 -3.77
C ALA A 444 15.79 7.80 -3.65
N GLN A 445 17.04 8.04 -3.26
CA GLN A 445 18.06 6.98 -3.22
C GLN A 445 18.22 6.34 -1.84
N LEU A 446 18.36 7.15 -0.78
CA LEU A 446 18.59 6.64 0.57
C LEU A 446 17.30 6.16 1.23
N LEU A 447 16.24 6.98 1.21
CA LEU A 447 14.95 6.65 1.83
C LEU A 447 14.00 5.90 0.88
N ARG A 448 14.35 5.81 -0.41
CA ARG A 448 13.55 5.15 -1.46
C ARG A 448 12.10 5.62 -1.52
N VAL A 449 11.88 6.91 -1.22
CA VAL A 449 10.57 7.55 -1.38
C VAL A 449 10.41 7.95 -2.84
N PRO A 450 9.40 7.48 -3.57
CA PRO A 450 9.20 7.87 -4.96
C PRO A 450 8.88 9.36 -5.04
N LEU A 451 9.78 10.15 -5.62
CA LEU A 451 9.56 11.56 -5.92
C LEU A 451 9.04 11.69 -7.36
N PRO A 452 8.20 12.70 -7.67
CA PRO A 452 7.70 12.93 -9.02
C PRO A 452 8.83 13.10 -10.03
N ARG A 453 8.87 12.25 -11.06
CA ARG A 453 9.94 12.24 -12.07
C ARG A 453 9.68 13.19 -13.24
N GLY A 454 8.41 13.63 -13.43
CA GLY A 454 8.01 14.48 -14.56
C GLY A 454 8.17 13.80 -15.92
N ILE A 455 7.90 14.57 -16.97
CA ILE A 455 8.00 14.10 -18.37
C ILE A 455 9.45 13.82 -18.82
N TRP A 456 10.45 14.27 -18.05
CA TRP A 456 11.88 14.11 -18.35
C TRP A 456 12.50 12.88 -17.65
N GLY A 457 11.73 12.14 -16.83
CA GLY A 457 12.15 10.88 -16.21
C GLY A 457 13.12 11.01 -15.02
N TRP A 458 13.28 12.24 -14.46
CA TRP A 458 14.25 12.54 -13.37
C TRP A 458 13.77 13.61 -12.35
#